data_797cdfe2d96a8772634de12cf496ddf9
#
_entry.id   797cdfe2d96a8772634de12cf496ddf9
#
_cell.length_a   1.000
_cell.length_b   1.000
_cell.length_c   1.000
_cell.angle_alpha   90.00
_cell.angle_beta   90.00
_cell.angle_gamma   90.00
#
_symmetry.space_group_name_H-M   'P 1'
#
loop_
_entity.id
_entity.type
_entity.pdbx_description
1 polymer ?
#
loop_
_entity_poly.entity_id
_entity_poly.type
_entity_poly.pdbx_seq_one_letter_code
_entity_poly.pdbx_strand_id
1 'polypeptide(L)'
;MSLPIIFLFILILLILLYYIRQIIKGGVCKNKHDMTNKLIIITGSSNGLGKESAFDLLNHNAKIIFACRSEERTMKVINTLPENLRKNATFMKLDISSFKSIINFVKEIKQKYNKIDILMNNAGSMPINFVWTEDDYDSYFISLYLGPFLLTVLLMNHMNNDGDSKIINLSSAMHFWPQLEKGDIQKYKNKDYMKDFYKNSTATKLYNNTKLFIIYMTQYFAKLCEKNNLKIKNVCLHPGLVKSDFFEKVSRSNYFASIGKNILYHLINLVSKTPVEGSQTQLYLSYAKNEELINGGYYADCKISKPVKKARDNDLRNEVINWTVDELKNKFKDEEDIQNLEYIEKL
;
A
#
# COMPACT_ATOMS: atom_id res chain seq x y z
N MET A 1 48.03 1.42 -17.79
CA MET A 1 47.76 0.97 -16.41
C MET A 1 48.26 -0.49 -16.31
N SER A 2 49.05 -0.81 -15.31
CA SER A 2 49.57 -2.19 -15.19
C SER A 2 48.41 -3.15 -14.77
N LEU A 3 48.49 -4.40 -15.19
CA LEU A 3 47.47 -5.44 -14.91
C LEU A 3 47.08 -5.52 -13.42
N PRO A 4 48.01 -5.41 -12.44
CA PRO A 4 47.69 -5.38 -11.01
C PRO A 4 46.81 -4.18 -10.58
N ILE A 5 47.03 -3.01 -11.18
CA ILE A 5 46.25 -1.79 -10.87
C ILE A 5 44.81 -1.96 -11.38
N ILE A 6 44.61 -2.54 -12.56
CA ILE A 6 43.28 -2.85 -13.11
C ILE A 6 42.58 -3.84 -12.20
N PHE A 7 43.26 -4.90 -11.76
CA PHE A 7 42.67 -5.89 -10.86
C PHE A 7 42.29 -5.30 -9.51
N LEU A 8 43.13 -4.46 -8.92
CA LEU A 8 42.84 -3.76 -7.68
C LEU A 8 41.59 -2.84 -7.83
N PHE A 9 41.52 -2.12 -8.95
CA PHE A 9 40.36 -1.23 -9.21
C PHE A 9 39.05 -2.01 -9.34
N ILE A 10 39.07 -3.16 -10.05
CA ILE A 10 37.91 -4.05 -10.17
C ILE A 10 37.50 -4.59 -8.80
N LEU A 11 38.45 -5.02 -7.98
CA LEU A 11 38.20 -5.54 -6.64
C LEU A 11 37.52 -4.47 -5.75
N ILE A 12 38.04 -3.25 -5.74
CA ILE A 12 37.45 -2.13 -4.99
C ILE A 12 36.03 -1.85 -5.48
N LEU A 13 35.80 -1.85 -6.79
CA LEU A 13 34.48 -1.64 -7.37
C LEU A 13 33.49 -2.75 -6.95
N LEU A 14 33.90 -4.01 -6.95
CA LEU A 14 33.07 -5.14 -6.52
C LEU A 14 32.73 -5.04 -5.02
N ILE A 15 33.69 -4.66 -4.18
CA ILE A 15 33.47 -4.43 -2.76
C ILE A 15 32.47 -3.28 -2.56
N LEU A 16 32.64 -2.16 -3.27
CA LEU A 16 31.72 -1.03 -3.20
C LEU A 16 30.30 -1.43 -3.63
N LEU A 17 30.16 -2.15 -4.75
CA LEU A 17 28.88 -2.66 -5.23
C LEU A 17 28.24 -3.62 -4.22
N TYR A 18 29.01 -4.46 -3.56
CA TYR A 18 28.52 -5.32 -2.49
C TYR A 18 27.95 -4.52 -1.32
N TYR A 19 28.66 -3.50 -0.82
CA TYR A 19 28.17 -2.65 0.28
C TYR A 19 26.93 -1.84 -0.13
N ILE A 20 26.92 -1.26 -1.32
CA ILE A 20 25.74 -0.58 -1.88
C ILE A 20 24.55 -1.53 -1.90
N ARG A 21 24.75 -2.79 -2.34
CA ARG A 21 23.69 -3.80 -2.38
C ARG A 21 23.16 -4.16 -0.99
N GLN A 22 24.02 -4.23 0.05
CA GLN A 22 23.59 -4.45 1.43
C GLN A 22 22.74 -3.28 1.96
N ILE A 23 23.10 -2.04 1.65
CA ILE A 23 22.31 -0.85 2.01
C ILE A 23 20.95 -0.87 1.32
N ILE A 24 20.91 -1.22 0.04
CA ILE A 24 19.68 -1.28 -0.75
C ILE A 24 18.70 -2.35 -0.24
N LYS A 25 19.20 -3.51 0.18
CA LYS A 25 18.35 -4.56 0.79
C LYS A 25 17.49 -4.03 1.92
N GLY A 26 18.02 -3.09 2.71
CA GLY A 26 17.33 -2.49 3.84
C GLY A 26 17.09 -3.47 4.99
N GLY A 27 16.07 -3.18 5.79
CA GLY A 27 15.71 -3.99 6.96
C GLY A 27 15.19 -5.37 6.60
N VAL A 28 15.44 -6.33 7.50
CA VAL A 28 14.92 -7.72 7.44
C VAL A 28 14.02 -7.94 8.64
N CYS A 29 12.83 -8.49 8.41
CA CYS A 29 11.90 -8.89 9.44
C CYS A 29 12.50 -10.06 10.27
N LYS A 30 12.77 -9.80 11.56
CA LYS A 30 13.36 -10.79 12.48
C LYS A 30 12.39 -11.29 13.53
N ASN A 31 11.21 -10.68 13.66
CA ASN A 31 10.20 -10.96 14.67
C ASN A 31 9.12 -11.94 14.22
N LYS A 32 9.41 -12.76 13.21
CA LYS A 32 8.50 -13.77 12.71
C LYS A 32 8.16 -14.81 13.76
N HIS A 33 6.89 -15.14 13.88
CA HIS A 33 6.38 -16.14 14.81
C HIS A 33 5.13 -16.82 14.24
N ASP A 34 4.59 -17.80 14.93
CA ASP A 34 3.39 -18.51 14.55
C ASP A 34 2.16 -17.57 14.52
N MET A 35 1.42 -17.61 13.41
CA MET A 35 0.21 -16.79 13.16
C MET A 35 -1.05 -17.66 13.09
N THR A 36 -1.02 -18.85 13.72
CA THR A 36 -2.19 -19.75 13.81
C THR A 36 -3.42 -18.99 14.32
N ASN A 37 -4.56 -19.20 13.67
CA ASN A 37 -5.84 -18.53 13.91
C ASN A 37 -5.91 -17.03 13.53
N LYS A 38 -4.85 -16.42 13.01
CA LYS A 38 -4.92 -15.04 12.48
C LYS A 38 -5.51 -15.04 11.07
N LEU A 39 -6.54 -14.24 10.85
CA LEU A 39 -7.16 -14.01 9.54
C LEU A 39 -6.67 -12.66 8.98
N ILE A 40 -6.03 -12.71 7.83
CA ILE A 40 -5.38 -11.55 7.21
C ILE A 40 -5.95 -11.32 5.81
N ILE A 41 -6.43 -10.11 5.56
CA ILE A 41 -6.84 -9.67 4.23
C ILE A 41 -5.67 -8.90 3.60
N ILE A 42 -5.25 -9.31 2.40
CA ILE A 42 -4.20 -8.62 1.64
C ILE A 42 -4.76 -8.20 0.28
N THR A 43 -4.91 -6.89 0.07
CA THR A 43 -5.35 -6.39 -1.23
C THR A 43 -4.22 -6.45 -2.26
N GLY A 44 -4.51 -6.90 -3.49
CA GLY A 44 -3.52 -6.99 -4.56
C GLY A 44 -2.43 -8.04 -4.33
N SER A 45 -2.75 -9.15 -3.71
CA SER A 45 -1.82 -10.22 -3.34
C SER A 45 -1.52 -11.24 -4.43
N SER A 46 -1.97 -11.03 -5.66
CA SER A 46 -1.67 -11.94 -6.79
C SER A 46 -0.28 -11.70 -7.43
N ASN A 47 0.46 -10.70 -7.01
CA ASN A 47 1.80 -10.38 -7.53
C ASN A 47 2.62 -9.55 -6.55
N GLY A 48 3.93 -9.45 -6.78
CA GLY A 48 4.85 -8.54 -6.12
C GLY A 48 4.85 -8.66 -4.60
N LEU A 49 4.83 -7.52 -3.92
CA LEU A 49 4.93 -7.42 -2.46
C LEU A 49 3.82 -8.17 -1.71
N GLY A 50 2.57 -8.01 -2.19
CA GLY A 50 1.42 -8.67 -1.58
C GLY A 50 1.50 -10.18 -1.66
N LYS A 51 1.98 -10.74 -2.78
CA LYS A 51 2.22 -12.17 -2.95
C LYS A 51 3.28 -12.68 -1.98
N GLU A 52 4.43 -12.01 -1.91
CA GLU A 52 5.51 -12.43 -1.03
C GLU A 52 5.11 -12.35 0.45
N SER A 53 4.35 -11.30 0.84
CA SER A 53 3.80 -11.20 2.19
C SER A 53 2.80 -12.32 2.48
N ALA A 54 1.89 -12.61 1.54
CA ALA A 54 0.93 -13.69 1.70
C ALA A 54 1.62 -15.05 1.88
N PHE A 55 2.65 -15.35 1.09
CA PHE A 55 3.39 -16.61 1.15
C PHE A 55 4.16 -16.75 2.47
N ASP A 56 4.80 -15.70 2.93
CA ASP A 56 5.52 -15.72 4.21
C ASP A 56 4.55 -15.97 5.39
N LEU A 57 3.44 -15.23 5.43
CA LEU A 57 2.43 -15.38 6.50
C LEU A 57 1.73 -16.75 6.47
N LEU A 58 1.46 -17.32 5.28
CA LEU A 58 0.96 -18.69 5.14
C LEU A 58 1.96 -19.73 5.69
N ASN A 59 3.27 -19.55 5.44
CA ASN A 59 4.32 -20.40 6.01
C ASN A 59 4.39 -20.32 7.54
N HIS A 60 3.80 -19.29 8.14
CA HIS A 60 3.67 -19.13 9.61
C HIS A 60 2.22 -19.37 10.08
N ASN A 61 1.45 -20.19 9.35
CA ASN A 61 0.13 -20.69 9.70
C ASN A 61 -1.02 -19.68 9.70
N ALA A 62 -0.83 -18.45 9.17
CA ALA A 62 -1.94 -17.52 9.00
C ALA A 62 -2.97 -18.03 7.97
N LYS A 63 -4.22 -17.58 8.11
CA LYS A 63 -5.26 -17.69 7.08
C LYS A 63 -5.25 -16.42 6.24
N ILE A 64 -5.09 -16.54 4.93
CA ILE A 64 -4.94 -15.38 4.03
C ILE A 64 -6.12 -15.30 3.06
N ILE A 65 -6.75 -14.12 3.03
CA ILE A 65 -7.70 -13.75 1.98
C ILE A 65 -6.93 -12.96 0.92
N PHE A 66 -6.79 -13.55 -0.26
CA PHE A 66 -6.26 -12.93 -1.45
C PHE A 66 -7.34 -12.05 -2.08
N ALA A 67 -7.42 -10.79 -1.65
CA ALA A 67 -8.39 -9.81 -2.13
C ALA A 67 -7.90 -9.18 -3.44
N CYS A 68 -8.31 -9.75 -4.58
CA CYS A 68 -7.78 -9.42 -5.91
C CYS A 68 -8.87 -9.30 -6.96
N ARG A 69 -8.60 -8.53 -8.04
CA ARG A 69 -9.53 -8.33 -9.13
C ARG A 69 -9.70 -9.56 -10.05
N SER A 70 -8.60 -10.23 -10.37
CA SER A 70 -8.58 -11.37 -11.30
C SER A 70 -8.48 -12.69 -10.56
N GLU A 71 -9.55 -13.48 -10.60
CA GLU A 71 -9.59 -14.84 -10.06
C GLU A 71 -8.54 -15.73 -10.73
N GLU A 72 -8.53 -15.77 -12.06
CA GLU A 72 -7.60 -16.60 -12.83
C GLU A 72 -6.15 -16.40 -12.42
N ARG A 73 -5.69 -15.14 -12.36
CA ARG A 73 -4.31 -14.83 -11.96
C ARG A 73 -4.04 -15.21 -10.52
N THR A 74 -5.00 -14.98 -9.64
CA THR A 74 -4.84 -15.27 -8.21
C THR A 74 -4.81 -16.77 -7.95
N MET A 75 -5.71 -17.52 -8.60
CA MET A 75 -5.72 -18.98 -8.48
C MET A 75 -4.46 -19.63 -9.07
N LYS A 76 -3.91 -19.09 -10.17
CA LYS A 76 -2.59 -19.54 -10.65
C LYS A 76 -1.51 -19.40 -9.58
N VAL A 77 -1.52 -18.30 -8.80
CA VAL A 77 -0.57 -18.07 -7.70
C VAL A 77 -0.86 -19.01 -6.51
N ILE A 78 -2.11 -19.11 -6.07
CA ILE A 78 -2.50 -20.00 -4.96
C ILE A 78 -2.15 -21.47 -5.29
N ASN A 79 -2.33 -21.90 -6.54
CA ASN A 79 -2.02 -23.26 -6.97
C ASN A 79 -0.52 -23.60 -6.98
N THR A 80 0.37 -22.60 -6.91
CA THR A 80 1.81 -22.86 -6.71
C THR A 80 2.17 -23.18 -5.26
N LEU A 81 1.26 -22.94 -4.32
CA LEU A 81 1.48 -23.25 -2.91
C LEU A 81 1.43 -24.78 -2.67
N PRO A 82 2.25 -25.31 -1.75
CA PRO A 82 2.09 -26.65 -1.22
C PRO A 82 0.66 -26.87 -0.68
N GLU A 83 0.15 -28.10 -0.76
CA GLU A 83 -1.22 -28.43 -0.39
C GLU A 83 -1.57 -28.07 1.07
N ASN A 84 -0.61 -28.27 1.98
CA ASN A 84 -0.76 -27.94 3.40
C ASN A 84 -0.94 -26.43 3.65
N LEU A 85 -0.41 -25.56 2.79
CA LEU A 85 -0.58 -24.10 2.88
C LEU A 85 -1.82 -23.62 2.12
N ARG A 86 -2.14 -24.30 1.00
CA ARG A 86 -3.25 -23.92 0.13
C ARG A 86 -4.60 -23.91 0.87
N LYS A 87 -4.81 -24.79 1.83
CA LYS A 87 -6.02 -24.83 2.66
C LYS A 87 -6.28 -23.55 3.47
N ASN A 88 -5.23 -22.75 3.73
CA ASN A 88 -5.30 -21.49 4.44
C ASN A 88 -5.33 -20.28 3.49
N ALA A 89 -5.34 -20.49 2.17
CA ALA A 89 -5.36 -19.45 1.14
C ALA A 89 -6.74 -19.40 0.47
N THR A 90 -7.43 -18.27 0.60
CA THR A 90 -8.77 -18.09 0.02
C THR A 90 -8.74 -16.91 -0.95
N PHE A 91 -9.19 -17.12 -2.19
CA PHE A 91 -9.46 -16.03 -3.11
C PHE A 91 -10.82 -15.40 -2.79
N MET A 92 -10.87 -14.06 -2.75
CA MET A 92 -12.11 -13.29 -2.77
C MET A 92 -11.99 -12.12 -3.73
N LYS A 93 -13.02 -11.95 -4.58
CA LYS A 93 -13.01 -10.93 -5.62
C LYS A 93 -13.09 -9.52 -5.03
N LEU A 94 -12.10 -8.69 -5.34
CA LEU A 94 -12.08 -7.27 -4.98
C LEU A 94 -11.45 -6.45 -6.11
N ASP A 95 -12.23 -5.58 -6.72
CA ASP A 95 -11.72 -4.48 -7.52
C ASP A 95 -11.72 -3.21 -6.66
N ILE A 96 -10.55 -2.84 -6.17
CA ILE A 96 -10.38 -1.69 -5.27
C ILE A 96 -10.65 -0.33 -5.97
N SER A 97 -10.80 -0.32 -7.30
CA SER A 97 -11.17 0.85 -8.08
C SER A 97 -12.69 0.99 -8.32
N SER A 98 -13.52 0.15 -7.67
CA SER A 98 -14.98 0.18 -7.77
C SER A 98 -15.60 0.12 -6.38
N PHE A 99 -16.35 1.15 -6.00
CA PHE A 99 -17.03 1.20 -4.72
C PHE A 99 -18.05 0.06 -4.56
N LYS A 100 -18.78 -0.26 -5.63
CA LYS A 100 -19.70 -1.40 -5.66
C LYS A 100 -18.99 -2.72 -5.35
N SER A 101 -17.80 -2.93 -5.92
CA SER A 101 -17.00 -4.12 -5.65
C SER A 101 -16.52 -4.17 -4.20
N ILE A 102 -16.13 -3.03 -3.62
CA ILE A 102 -15.70 -2.92 -2.21
C ILE A 102 -16.87 -3.28 -1.28
N ILE A 103 -18.06 -2.70 -1.49
CA ILE A 103 -19.24 -2.99 -0.66
C ILE A 103 -19.61 -4.47 -0.72
N ASN A 104 -19.63 -5.06 -1.92
CA ASN A 104 -19.94 -6.49 -2.07
C ASN A 104 -18.91 -7.38 -1.37
N PHE A 105 -17.62 -7.05 -1.51
CA PHE A 105 -16.54 -7.75 -0.81
C PHE A 105 -16.72 -7.69 0.70
N VAL A 106 -17.00 -6.50 1.24
CA VAL A 106 -17.21 -6.32 2.69
C VAL A 106 -18.43 -7.10 3.19
N LYS A 107 -19.54 -7.08 2.45
CA LYS A 107 -20.74 -7.89 2.78
C LYS A 107 -20.39 -9.37 2.86
N GLU A 108 -19.64 -9.89 1.89
CA GLU A 108 -19.20 -11.28 1.86
C GLU A 108 -18.25 -11.61 3.01
N ILE A 109 -17.31 -10.71 3.37
CA ILE A 109 -16.43 -10.86 4.53
C ILE A 109 -17.25 -10.96 5.81
N LYS A 110 -18.17 -10.01 6.06
CA LYS A 110 -19.00 -9.96 7.26
C LYS A 110 -19.91 -11.19 7.41
N GLN A 111 -20.31 -11.83 6.29
CA GLN A 111 -21.10 -13.07 6.29
C GLN A 111 -20.26 -14.32 6.57
N LYS A 112 -19.03 -14.39 6.04
CA LYS A 112 -18.20 -15.60 6.10
C LYS A 112 -17.29 -15.69 7.32
N TYR A 113 -16.91 -14.55 7.88
CA TYR A 113 -15.91 -14.46 8.93
C TYR A 113 -16.42 -13.61 10.09
N ASN A 114 -16.25 -14.08 11.30
CA ASN A 114 -16.69 -13.35 12.49
C ASN A 114 -15.87 -12.08 12.73
N LYS A 115 -14.55 -12.17 12.56
CA LYS A 115 -13.60 -11.07 12.75
C LYS A 115 -12.38 -11.24 11.86
N ILE A 116 -11.67 -10.17 11.63
CA ILE A 116 -10.37 -10.13 10.95
C ILE A 116 -9.29 -9.55 11.86
N ASP A 117 -8.06 -10.00 11.72
CA ASP A 117 -6.93 -9.57 12.57
C ASP A 117 -6.10 -8.50 11.87
N ILE A 118 -5.79 -8.66 10.58
CA ILE A 118 -4.97 -7.71 9.84
C ILE A 118 -5.64 -7.37 8.50
N LEU A 119 -5.78 -6.07 8.24
CA LEU A 119 -6.10 -5.53 6.93
C LEU A 119 -4.84 -4.90 6.32
N MET A 120 -4.32 -5.49 5.25
CA MET A 120 -3.17 -4.95 4.52
C MET A 120 -3.63 -4.31 3.22
N ASN A 121 -3.70 -2.98 3.21
CA ASN A 121 -3.98 -2.15 2.04
C ASN A 121 -2.72 -2.05 1.18
N ASN A 122 -2.45 -3.12 0.42
CA ASN A 122 -1.24 -3.26 -0.40
C ASN A 122 -1.50 -2.96 -1.88
N ALA A 123 -2.74 -3.11 -2.37
CA ALA A 123 -3.06 -2.88 -3.77
C ALA A 123 -2.62 -1.48 -4.24
N GLY A 124 -1.95 -1.41 -5.37
CA GLY A 124 -1.53 -0.14 -5.96
C GLY A 124 -0.65 -0.34 -7.18
N SER A 125 -0.76 0.57 -8.14
CA SER A 125 0.09 0.62 -9.34
C SER A 125 0.27 2.07 -9.78
N MET A 126 1.25 2.33 -10.68
CA MET A 126 1.37 3.66 -11.29
C MET A 126 0.20 3.97 -12.23
N PRO A 127 -0.33 5.20 -12.20
CA PRO A 127 -1.26 5.68 -13.21
C PRO A 127 -0.61 5.68 -14.59
N ILE A 128 -1.24 4.99 -15.55
CA ILE A 128 -0.73 4.91 -16.94
C ILE A 128 -1.70 5.58 -17.89
N ASN A 129 -2.98 5.20 -17.80
CA ASN A 129 -4.04 5.70 -18.64
C ASN A 129 -5.14 6.32 -17.81
N PHE A 130 -5.68 7.42 -18.28
CA PHE A 130 -6.86 8.02 -17.65
C PHE A 130 -8.09 7.14 -17.87
N VAL A 131 -8.73 6.75 -16.77
CA VAL A 131 -10.00 6.01 -16.79
C VAL A 131 -10.94 6.66 -15.78
N TRP A 132 -11.98 7.32 -16.25
CA TRP A 132 -13.06 7.84 -15.42
C TRP A 132 -14.06 6.74 -15.14
N THR A 133 -14.35 6.49 -13.87
CA THR A 133 -15.21 5.39 -13.44
C THR A 133 -16.68 5.81 -13.35
N GLU A 134 -17.57 4.83 -13.16
CA GLU A 134 -18.99 5.04 -12.86
C GLU A 134 -19.20 5.69 -11.48
N ASP A 135 -18.15 5.68 -10.65
CA ASP A 135 -18.15 6.29 -9.32
C ASP A 135 -17.83 7.80 -9.34
N ASP A 136 -17.66 8.41 -10.54
CA ASP A 136 -17.32 9.82 -10.78
C ASP A 136 -15.94 10.24 -10.27
N TYR A 137 -14.96 9.33 -10.36
CA TYR A 137 -13.55 9.60 -10.08
C TYR A 137 -12.63 8.89 -11.06
N ASP A 138 -11.39 9.34 -11.12
CA ASP A 138 -10.33 8.59 -11.80
C ASP A 138 -10.05 7.24 -11.11
N SER A 139 -9.91 6.18 -11.90
CA SER A 139 -9.75 4.81 -11.39
C SER A 139 -8.52 4.62 -10.51
N TYR A 140 -7.43 5.36 -10.78
CA TYR A 140 -6.23 5.30 -9.95
C TYR A 140 -6.40 6.08 -8.66
N PHE A 141 -7.13 7.20 -8.67
CA PHE A 141 -7.44 7.93 -7.46
C PHE A 141 -8.29 7.08 -6.51
N ILE A 142 -9.30 6.36 -7.04
CA ILE A 142 -10.03 5.39 -6.22
C ILE A 142 -9.09 4.29 -5.73
N SER A 143 -8.39 3.61 -6.63
CA SER A 143 -7.59 2.43 -6.25
C SER A 143 -6.44 2.73 -5.30
N LEU A 144 -5.86 3.94 -5.36
CA LEU A 144 -4.71 4.33 -4.54
C LEU A 144 -5.11 5.02 -3.23
N TYR A 145 -6.33 5.58 -3.13
CA TYR A 145 -6.73 6.35 -1.95
C TYR A 145 -8.17 6.11 -1.50
N LEU A 146 -9.19 6.50 -2.29
CA LEU A 146 -10.59 6.44 -1.84
C LEU A 146 -11.06 5.00 -1.57
N GLY A 147 -10.63 4.05 -2.38
CA GLY A 147 -10.98 2.64 -2.21
C GLY A 147 -10.40 2.03 -0.93
N PRO A 148 -9.09 2.14 -0.67
CA PRO A 148 -8.50 1.76 0.61
C PRO A 148 -9.13 2.47 1.82
N PHE A 149 -9.48 3.75 1.67
CA PHE A 149 -10.18 4.50 2.72
C PHE A 149 -11.55 3.88 3.01
N LEU A 150 -12.40 3.70 1.99
CA LEU A 150 -13.72 3.09 2.10
C LEU A 150 -13.65 1.67 2.67
N LEU A 151 -12.74 0.84 2.16
CA LEU A 151 -12.54 -0.53 2.64
C LEU A 151 -12.19 -0.56 4.13
N THR A 152 -11.32 0.36 4.56
CA THR A 152 -10.91 0.48 5.96
C THR A 152 -12.09 0.88 6.86
N VAL A 153 -12.88 1.89 6.47
CA VAL A 153 -14.08 2.31 7.22
C VAL A 153 -15.01 1.13 7.43
N LEU A 154 -15.36 0.44 6.35
CA LEU A 154 -16.38 -0.61 6.36
C LEU A 154 -15.94 -1.87 7.11
N LEU A 155 -14.62 -2.12 7.24
CA LEU A 155 -14.08 -3.29 7.94
C LEU A 155 -13.59 -3.00 9.36
N MET A 156 -13.34 -1.74 9.73
CA MET A 156 -12.70 -1.38 11.00
C MET A 156 -13.49 -1.93 12.21
N ASN A 157 -14.81 -1.80 12.23
CA ASN A 157 -15.66 -2.33 13.29
C ASN A 157 -15.82 -3.87 13.25
N HIS A 158 -15.36 -4.49 12.15
CA HIS A 158 -15.34 -5.95 11.98
C HIS A 158 -13.98 -6.58 12.31
N MET A 159 -13.00 -5.78 12.74
CA MET A 159 -11.71 -6.28 13.19
C MET A 159 -11.77 -6.78 14.63
N ASN A 160 -10.85 -7.68 15.00
CA ASN A 160 -10.64 -8.08 16.38
C ASN A 160 -10.27 -6.86 17.23
N ASN A 161 -10.74 -6.83 18.48
CA ASN A 161 -10.41 -5.78 19.44
C ASN A 161 -9.62 -6.34 20.65
N ASP A 162 -8.85 -7.40 20.41
CA ASP A 162 -8.04 -8.11 21.41
C ASP A 162 -6.71 -7.39 21.77
N GLY A 163 -6.34 -6.38 20.99
CA GLY A 163 -5.11 -5.62 21.18
C GLY A 163 -3.96 -6.06 20.27
N ASP A 164 -4.23 -6.94 19.28
CA ASP A 164 -3.22 -7.40 18.32
C ASP A 164 -3.61 -7.15 16.84
N SER A 165 -4.72 -6.45 16.62
CA SER A 165 -5.21 -6.15 15.27
C SER A 165 -4.53 -4.93 14.65
N LYS A 166 -4.35 -4.97 13.32
CA LYS A 166 -3.61 -3.95 12.57
C LYS A 166 -4.25 -3.60 11.25
N ILE A 167 -4.17 -2.32 10.89
CA ILE A 167 -4.38 -1.84 9.53
C ILE A 167 -3.05 -1.35 9.00
N ILE A 168 -2.54 -2.01 7.97
CA ILE A 168 -1.22 -1.76 7.38
C ILE A 168 -1.41 -1.14 6.00
N ASN A 169 -0.99 0.11 5.83
CA ASN A 169 -1.22 0.88 4.62
C ASN A 169 0.08 1.05 3.82
N LEU A 170 0.09 0.64 2.55
CA LEU A 170 1.26 0.75 1.69
C LEU A 170 1.32 2.12 1.03
N SER A 171 2.18 3.00 1.57
CA SER A 171 2.60 4.24 0.95
C SER A 171 3.77 3.98 -0.04
N SER A 172 4.57 4.97 -0.35
CA SER A 172 5.74 4.90 -1.21
C SER A 172 6.74 6.00 -0.84
N ALA A 173 8.02 5.82 -1.13
CA ALA A 173 9.01 6.89 -1.06
C ALA A 173 8.64 8.10 -1.94
N MET A 174 7.77 7.90 -2.94
CA MET A 174 7.28 9.00 -3.80
C MET A 174 6.48 10.06 -3.04
N HIS A 175 5.97 9.77 -1.82
CA HIS A 175 5.36 10.78 -0.94
C HIS A 175 6.35 11.89 -0.52
N PHE A 176 7.66 11.73 -0.70
CA PHE A 176 8.64 12.78 -0.43
C PHE A 176 8.58 13.93 -1.44
N TRP A 177 7.94 13.74 -2.60
CA TRP A 177 7.79 14.75 -3.66
C TRP A 177 6.31 15.06 -3.98
N PRO A 178 5.46 15.38 -2.99
CA PRO A 178 4.08 15.70 -3.25
C PRO A 178 3.97 17.08 -3.89
N GLN A 179 3.04 17.22 -4.80
CA GLN A 179 2.70 18.48 -5.46
C GLN A 179 1.23 18.80 -5.17
N LEU A 180 0.94 18.97 -3.90
CA LEU A 180 -0.39 19.25 -3.37
C LEU A 180 -0.36 20.58 -2.64
N GLU A 181 -1.29 21.47 -2.99
CA GLU A 181 -1.51 22.74 -2.29
C GLU A 181 -2.93 22.77 -1.69
N LYS A 182 -3.16 23.72 -0.80
CA LYS A 182 -4.49 23.94 -0.22
C LYS A 182 -5.52 24.24 -1.32
N GLY A 183 -6.67 23.63 -1.26
CA GLY A 183 -7.72 23.74 -2.28
C GLY A 183 -7.60 22.76 -3.45
N ASP A 184 -6.50 22.00 -3.54
CA ASP A 184 -6.32 21.08 -4.68
C ASP A 184 -7.20 19.85 -4.59
N ILE A 185 -7.53 19.36 -3.39
CA ILE A 185 -8.27 18.10 -3.24
C ILE A 185 -9.66 18.14 -3.90
N GLN A 186 -10.34 19.29 -3.87
CA GLN A 186 -11.64 19.47 -4.50
C GLN A 186 -11.60 19.31 -6.03
N LYS A 187 -10.44 19.61 -6.64
CA LYS A 187 -10.23 19.47 -8.08
C LYS A 187 -10.20 18.02 -8.55
N TYR A 188 -9.95 17.06 -7.64
CA TYR A 188 -9.90 15.62 -7.95
C TYR A 188 -11.25 15.05 -8.36
N LYS A 189 -12.35 15.78 -8.13
CA LYS A 189 -13.69 15.46 -8.65
C LYS A 189 -13.95 16.05 -10.04
N ASN A 190 -13.06 16.86 -10.56
CA ASN A 190 -13.18 17.45 -11.89
C ASN A 190 -12.50 16.54 -12.93
N LYS A 191 -13.30 15.98 -13.85
CA LYS A 191 -12.84 15.03 -14.87
C LYS A 191 -11.76 15.60 -15.79
N ASP A 192 -11.91 16.86 -16.22
CA ASP A 192 -10.96 17.50 -17.13
C ASP A 192 -9.64 17.83 -16.40
N TYR A 193 -9.69 18.29 -15.16
CA TYR A 193 -8.52 18.49 -14.32
C TYR A 193 -7.76 17.17 -14.14
N MET A 194 -8.44 16.07 -13.82
CA MET A 194 -7.82 14.76 -13.66
C MET A 194 -7.22 14.24 -14.96
N LYS A 195 -7.88 14.49 -16.10
CA LYS A 195 -7.38 14.10 -17.44
C LYS A 195 -6.06 14.81 -17.78
N ASP A 196 -5.86 16.03 -17.30
CA ASP A 196 -4.64 16.80 -17.58
C ASP A 196 -3.40 16.22 -16.88
N PHE A 197 -3.54 15.48 -15.76
CA PHE A 197 -2.44 14.72 -15.18
C PHE A 197 -1.83 13.69 -16.14
N TYR A 198 -2.60 13.21 -17.12
CA TYR A 198 -2.15 12.18 -18.05
C TYR A 198 -1.59 12.75 -19.36
N LYS A 199 -1.95 14.00 -19.71
CA LYS A 199 -1.48 14.64 -20.96
C LYS A 199 -0.01 15.04 -20.91
N ASN A 200 0.47 15.53 -19.78
CA ASN A 200 1.79 16.18 -19.63
C ASN A 200 2.79 15.35 -18.84
N SER A 201 2.68 14.02 -18.87
CA SER A 201 3.54 13.11 -18.10
C SER A 201 3.53 13.39 -16.60
N THR A 202 2.48 14.00 -16.07
CA THR A 202 2.34 14.39 -14.67
C THR A 202 1.57 13.37 -13.83
N ALA A 203 1.26 12.19 -14.39
CA ALA A 203 0.63 11.10 -13.65
C ALA A 203 1.41 10.70 -12.37
N THR A 204 2.72 10.94 -12.33
CA THR A 204 3.54 10.81 -11.13
C THR A 204 3.09 11.75 -10.01
N LYS A 205 2.54 12.95 -10.33
CA LYS A 205 2.00 13.88 -9.33
C LYS A 205 0.80 13.26 -8.60
N LEU A 206 -0.12 12.65 -9.35
CA LEU A 206 -1.26 11.94 -8.79
C LEU A 206 -0.79 10.83 -7.83
N TYR A 207 0.18 10.03 -8.27
CA TYR A 207 0.77 8.99 -7.43
C TYR A 207 1.43 9.55 -6.17
N ASN A 208 2.26 10.57 -6.30
CA ASN A 208 2.96 11.21 -5.18
C ASN A 208 1.98 11.75 -4.14
N ASN A 209 0.94 12.46 -4.60
CA ASN A 209 -0.09 13.02 -3.75
C ASN A 209 -0.92 11.92 -3.06
N THR A 210 -1.35 10.88 -3.79
CA THR A 210 -2.09 9.77 -3.19
C THR A 210 -1.26 9.01 -2.15
N LYS A 211 0.07 8.92 -2.32
CA LYS A 211 0.94 8.29 -1.31
C LYS A 211 1.14 9.16 -0.07
N LEU A 212 0.99 10.48 -0.17
CA LEU A 212 0.86 11.38 0.98
C LEU A 212 -0.53 11.20 1.64
N PHE A 213 -1.62 11.09 0.86
CA PHE A 213 -2.97 10.87 1.40
C PHE A 213 -3.07 9.57 2.21
N ILE A 214 -2.36 8.52 1.83
CA ILE A 214 -2.27 7.29 2.63
C ILE A 214 -1.69 7.55 4.03
N ILE A 215 -0.72 8.46 4.15
CA ILE A 215 -0.17 8.84 5.47
C ILE A 215 -1.22 9.61 6.27
N TYR A 216 -1.92 10.56 5.65
CA TYR A 216 -3.02 11.29 6.29
C TYR A 216 -4.14 10.36 6.75
N MET A 217 -4.56 9.43 5.89
CA MET A 217 -5.55 8.39 6.19
C MET A 217 -5.13 7.54 7.39
N THR A 218 -3.87 7.12 7.44
CA THR A 218 -3.32 6.33 8.55
C THR A 218 -3.38 7.08 9.87
N GLN A 219 -2.99 8.36 9.87
CA GLN A 219 -3.05 9.23 11.05
C GLN A 219 -4.50 9.47 11.51
N TYR A 220 -5.42 9.63 10.55
CA TYR A 220 -6.85 9.79 10.81
C TYR A 220 -7.45 8.56 11.51
N PHE A 221 -7.28 7.38 10.90
CA PHE A 221 -7.82 6.16 11.48
C PHE A 221 -7.14 5.78 12.81
N ALA A 222 -5.88 6.14 13.01
CA ALA A 222 -5.23 5.96 14.31
C ALA A 222 -5.95 6.74 15.40
N LYS A 223 -6.25 8.02 15.17
CA LYS A 223 -7.02 8.86 16.11
C LYS A 223 -8.46 8.37 16.29
N LEU A 224 -9.11 7.96 15.20
CA LEU A 224 -10.48 7.46 15.25
C LEU A 224 -10.57 6.17 16.09
N CYS A 225 -9.61 5.27 15.95
CA CYS A 225 -9.52 4.06 16.79
C CYS A 225 -9.29 4.41 18.27
N GLU A 226 -8.38 5.35 18.56
CA GLU A 226 -8.12 5.79 19.94
C GLU A 226 -9.37 6.38 20.58
N LYS A 227 -10.06 7.28 19.87
CA LYS A 227 -11.31 7.89 20.36
C LYS A 227 -12.40 6.87 20.64
N ASN A 228 -12.55 5.86 19.77
CA ASN A 228 -13.57 4.82 19.90
C ASN A 228 -13.12 3.63 20.77
N ASN A 229 -11.99 3.72 21.46
CA ASN A 229 -11.39 2.65 22.29
C ASN A 229 -11.19 1.33 21.52
N LEU A 230 -10.90 1.42 20.21
CA LEU A 230 -10.53 0.29 19.39
C LEU A 230 -9.03 0.01 19.53
N LYS A 231 -8.70 -1.20 19.97
CA LYS A 231 -7.31 -1.65 20.16
C LYS A 231 -6.65 -2.07 18.85
N ILE A 232 -6.84 -1.28 17.80
CA ILE A 232 -6.34 -1.53 16.45
C ILE A 232 -5.20 -0.54 16.16
N LYS A 233 -4.05 -1.03 15.73
CA LYS A 233 -2.95 -0.16 15.27
C LYS A 233 -3.10 0.13 13.79
N ASN A 234 -3.11 1.41 13.47
CA ASN A 234 -3.04 1.91 12.10
C ASN A 234 -1.63 2.37 11.81
N VAL A 235 -0.98 1.74 10.85
CA VAL A 235 0.41 2.04 10.48
C VAL A 235 0.57 2.11 8.96
N CYS A 236 1.51 2.89 8.50
CA CYS A 236 1.87 2.92 7.09
C CYS A 236 3.36 2.73 6.88
N LEU A 237 3.72 2.35 5.66
CA LEU A 237 5.10 2.07 5.30
C LEU A 237 5.41 2.46 3.85
N HIS A 238 6.69 2.53 3.52
CA HIS A 238 7.15 2.36 2.14
C HIS A 238 8.12 1.16 2.03
N PRO A 239 8.06 0.41 0.91
CA PRO A 239 8.85 -0.81 0.74
C PRO A 239 10.29 -0.55 0.25
N GLY A 240 10.63 0.70 -0.06
CA GLY A 240 11.82 1.07 -0.83
C GLY A 240 11.57 1.05 -2.34
N LEU A 241 12.65 1.06 -3.11
CA LEU A 241 12.61 0.91 -4.56
C LEU A 241 12.59 -0.59 -4.88
N VAL A 242 11.46 -1.11 -5.35
CA VAL A 242 11.26 -2.55 -5.56
C VAL A 242 11.13 -2.86 -7.04
N LYS A 243 11.82 -3.93 -7.51
CA LYS A 243 11.57 -4.52 -8.83
C LYS A 243 10.14 -5.03 -8.88
N SER A 244 9.30 -4.39 -9.66
CA SER A 244 7.92 -4.80 -9.85
C SER A 244 7.51 -4.50 -11.28
N ASP A 245 6.40 -5.07 -11.73
CA ASP A 245 5.73 -4.70 -12.99
C ASP A 245 5.49 -3.18 -13.12
N PHE A 246 5.58 -2.47 -12.01
CA PHE A 246 5.57 -1.02 -11.90
C PHE A 246 6.65 -0.37 -12.78
N PHE A 247 7.93 -0.78 -12.64
CA PHE A 247 9.02 -0.23 -13.45
C PHE A 247 8.98 -0.70 -14.89
N GLU A 248 8.56 -1.92 -15.14
CA GLU A 248 8.39 -2.45 -16.50
C GLU A 248 7.31 -1.65 -17.26
N LYS A 249 6.22 -1.31 -16.62
CA LYS A 249 5.16 -0.47 -17.20
C LYS A 249 5.61 0.97 -17.42
N VAL A 250 6.37 1.55 -16.48
CA VAL A 250 6.95 2.90 -16.63
C VAL A 250 7.99 2.93 -17.76
N SER A 251 8.82 1.89 -17.89
CA SER A 251 9.83 1.82 -18.96
C SER A 251 9.20 1.64 -20.36
N ARG A 252 8.03 1.02 -20.45
CA ARG A 252 7.27 0.86 -21.70
C ARG A 252 6.49 2.13 -22.08
N SER A 253 6.23 3.04 -21.16
CA SER A 253 5.66 4.33 -21.50
C SER A 253 6.68 5.20 -22.25
N ASN A 254 6.25 5.99 -23.25
CA ASN A 254 7.12 6.80 -24.12
C ASN A 254 7.97 7.86 -23.41
N TYR A 255 8.04 7.83 -22.09
CA TYR A 255 8.75 8.79 -21.24
C TYR A 255 10.28 8.76 -21.40
N PHE A 256 10.83 7.63 -21.88
CA PHE A 256 12.28 7.45 -22.07
C PHE A 256 12.58 6.96 -23.50
N ALA A 257 12.39 7.80 -24.49
CA ALA A 257 12.73 7.44 -25.87
C ALA A 257 14.20 7.69 -26.16
N SER A 258 15.08 6.69 -25.96
CA SER A 258 16.39 6.57 -26.63
C SER A 258 17.25 5.44 -26.01
N ILE A 259 18.42 5.19 -26.56
CA ILE A 259 19.42 4.16 -26.22
C ILE A 259 19.76 4.14 -24.70
N GLY A 260 19.60 5.26 -23.97
CA GLY A 260 19.76 5.34 -22.53
C GLY A 260 18.76 4.54 -21.70
N LYS A 261 17.60 4.13 -22.26
CA LYS A 261 16.56 3.34 -21.57
C LYS A 261 17.07 2.03 -21.01
N ASN A 262 17.78 1.27 -21.83
CA ASN A 262 18.23 -0.05 -21.41
C ASN A 262 19.29 0.04 -20.31
N ILE A 263 20.21 0.98 -20.43
CA ILE A 263 21.26 1.19 -19.41
C ILE A 263 20.63 1.66 -18.10
N LEU A 264 19.76 2.65 -18.14
CA LEU A 264 19.06 3.16 -16.96
C LEU A 264 18.16 2.10 -16.32
N TYR A 265 17.45 1.31 -17.11
CA TYR A 265 16.65 0.18 -16.64
C TYR A 265 17.51 -0.88 -15.92
N HIS A 266 18.67 -1.24 -16.47
CA HIS A 266 19.60 -2.18 -15.83
C HIS A 266 20.20 -1.60 -14.56
N LEU A 267 20.54 -0.31 -14.53
CA LEU A 267 21.02 0.38 -13.33
C LEU A 267 19.96 0.44 -12.23
N ILE A 268 18.72 0.81 -12.57
CA ILE A 268 17.59 0.82 -11.63
C ILE A 268 17.36 -0.60 -11.09
N ASN A 269 17.41 -1.63 -11.95
CA ASN A 269 17.28 -3.01 -11.52
C ASN A 269 18.40 -3.47 -10.59
N LEU A 270 19.61 -2.96 -10.77
CA LEU A 270 20.74 -3.27 -9.89
C LEU A 270 20.56 -2.68 -8.50
N VAL A 271 19.97 -1.46 -8.42
CA VAL A 271 19.74 -0.72 -7.17
C VAL A 271 18.32 -0.91 -6.60
N SER A 272 17.53 -1.84 -7.13
CA SER A 272 16.19 -2.13 -6.64
C SER A 272 16.18 -3.35 -5.73
N LYS A 273 15.29 -3.34 -4.72
CA LYS A 273 14.95 -4.51 -3.90
C LYS A 273 14.21 -5.55 -4.75
N THR A 274 14.39 -6.81 -4.42
CA THR A 274 13.48 -7.87 -4.89
C THR A 274 12.11 -7.72 -4.19
N PRO A 275 11.02 -8.33 -4.70
CA PRO A 275 9.75 -8.36 -3.99
C PRO A 275 9.84 -8.95 -2.57
N VAL A 276 10.69 -9.95 -2.36
CA VAL A 276 10.98 -10.54 -1.04
C VAL A 276 11.63 -9.52 -0.10
N GLU A 277 12.61 -8.75 -0.58
CA GLU A 277 13.27 -7.70 0.21
C GLU A 277 12.33 -6.50 0.46
N GLY A 278 11.49 -6.17 -0.53
CA GLY A 278 10.51 -5.10 -0.41
C GLY A 278 9.38 -5.40 0.58
N SER A 279 8.99 -6.67 0.71
CA SER A 279 7.91 -7.09 1.63
C SER A 279 8.34 -7.10 3.10
N GLN A 280 9.63 -6.99 3.42
CA GLN A 280 10.13 -7.16 4.79
C GLN A 280 9.50 -6.19 5.80
N THR A 281 9.25 -4.93 5.42
CA THR A 281 8.61 -3.97 6.33
C THR A 281 7.12 -4.29 6.55
N GLN A 282 6.40 -4.79 5.51
CA GLN A 282 5.03 -5.27 5.66
C GLN A 282 4.97 -6.46 6.63
N LEU A 283 5.89 -7.41 6.49
CA LEU A 283 6.02 -8.57 7.37
C LEU A 283 6.37 -8.15 8.80
N TYR A 284 7.35 -7.26 8.97
CA TYR A 284 7.70 -6.71 10.29
C TYR A 284 6.48 -6.14 11.01
N LEU A 285 5.67 -5.31 10.32
CA LEU A 285 4.46 -4.74 10.89
C LEU A 285 3.39 -5.79 11.17
N SER A 286 3.29 -6.83 10.34
CA SER A 286 2.32 -7.93 10.55
C SER A 286 2.66 -8.75 11.80
N TYR A 287 3.93 -9.02 12.02
CA TYR A 287 4.40 -9.82 13.16
C TYR A 287 4.62 -9.01 14.46
N ALA A 288 4.88 -7.69 14.36
CA ALA A 288 5.14 -6.87 15.55
C ALA A 288 3.94 -6.88 16.50
N LYS A 289 4.18 -6.92 17.80
CA LYS A 289 3.15 -6.70 18.81
C LYS A 289 2.68 -5.25 18.77
N ASN A 290 1.42 -5.01 19.10
CA ASN A 290 0.84 -3.66 19.04
C ASN A 290 1.57 -2.65 19.96
N GLU A 291 2.12 -3.08 21.10
CA GLU A 291 2.91 -2.25 22.00
C GLU A 291 4.24 -1.78 21.38
N GLU A 292 4.78 -2.51 20.42
CA GLU A 292 6.00 -2.14 19.68
C GLU A 292 5.74 -1.10 18.56
N LEU A 293 4.46 -0.86 18.24
CA LEU A 293 4.06 -0.02 17.13
C LEU A 293 3.51 1.33 17.61
N ILE A 294 3.99 2.40 17.00
CA ILE A 294 3.41 3.74 17.15
C ILE A 294 2.15 3.82 16.28
N ASN A 295 0.99 4.07 16.90
CA ASN A 295 -0.25 4.26 16.18
C ASN A 295 -0.17 5.53 15.31
N GLY A 296 -0.61 5.46 14.06
CA GLY A 296 -0.38 6.51 13.07
C GLY A 296 1.06 6.59 12.53
N GLY A 297 1.94 5.66 12.94
CA GLY A 297 3.36 5.64 12.61
C GLY A 297 3.65 5.33 11.15
N TYR A 298 4.77 5.89 10.66
CA TYR A 298 5.31 5.64 9.34
C TYR A 298 6.61 4.83 9.43
N TYR A 299 6.72 3.76 8.66
CA TYR A 299 7.79 2.77 8.77
C TYR A 299 8.53 2.57 7.45
N ALA A 300 9.84 2.32 7.57
CA ALA A 300 10.71 1.93 6.46
C ALA A 300 11.82 1.03 6.98
N ASP A 301 12.24 0.06 6.19
CA ASP A 301 13.34 -0.85 6.55
C ASP A 301 13.18 -1.48 7.94
N CYS A 302 11.97 -1.96 8.26
CA CYS A 302 11.59 -2.63 9.52
C CYS A 302 11.81 -1.76 10.78
N LYS A 303 11.70 -0.45 10.67
CA LYS A 303 11.81 0.49 11.80
C LYS A 303 10.94 1.74 11.59
N ILE A 304 10.66 2.43 12.69
CA ILE A 304 9.99 3.74 12.64
C ILE A 304 10.83 4.72 11.81
N SER A 305 10.18 5.51 10.98
CA SER A 305 10.81 6.48 10.08
C SER A 305 10.05 7.80 10.08
N LYS A 306 10.63 8.81 9.47
CA LYS A 306 10.01 10.14 9.35
C LYS A 306 9.45 10.33 7.94
N PRO A 307 8.15 10.59 7.78
CA PRO A 307 7.60 10.96 6.48
C PRO A 307 8.02 12.39 6.09
N VAL A 308 7.69 12.79 4.86
CA VAL A 308 7.90 14.16 4.38
C VAL A 308 7.33 15.19 5.36
N LYS A 309 7.95 16.39 5.41
CA LYS A 309 7.50 17.49 6.28
C LYS A 309 6.01 17.82 6.06
N LYS A 310 5.53 17.79 4.81
CA LYS A 310 4.13 18.04 4.43
C LYS A 310 3.13 17.04 5.08
N ALA A 311 3.56 15.84 5.45
CA ALA A 311 2.75 14.89 6.21
C ALA A 311 2.42 15.34 7.65
N ARG A 312 3.07 16.40 8.14
CA ARG A 312 2.81 17.05 9.44
C ARG A 312 2.03 18.35 9.31
N ASP A 313 1.66 18.73 8.09
CA ASP A 313 0.80 19.88 7.83
C ASP A 313 -0.63 19.49 8.23
N ASN A 314 -1.06 19.99 9.39
CA ASN A 314 -2.36 19.68 9.96
C ASN A 314 -3.50 20.26 9.12
N ASP A 315 -3.34 21.48 8.59
CA ASP A 315 -4.39 22.14 7.81
C ASP A 315 -4.66 21.39 6.52
N LEU A 316 -3.59 21.05 5.79
CA LEU A 316 -3.70 20.29 4.54
C LEU A 316 -4.24 18.87 4.77
N ARG A 317 -3.80 18.21 5.85
CA ARG A 317 -4.33 16.91 6.23
C ARG A 317 -5.82 16.99 6.54
N ASN A 318 -6.23 17.96 7.36
CA ASN A 318 -7.62 18.15 7.75
C ASN A 318 -8.50 18.43 6.54
N GLU A 319 -8.04 19.27 5.63
CA GLU A 319 -8.74 19.54 4.38
C GLU A 319 -8.98 18.27 3.56
N VAL A 320 -7.90 17.48 3.33
CA VAL A 320 -8.00 16.23 2.54
C VAL A 320 -8.93 15.21 3.19
N ILE A 321 -8.80 15.02 4.50
CA ILE A 321 -9.61 14.03 5.23
C ILE A 321 -11.06 14.46 5.31
N ASN A 322 -11.34 15.72 5.64
CA ASN A 322 -12.72 16.21 5.76
C ASN A 322 -13.43 16.17 4.41
N TRP A 323 -12.76 16.58 3.35
CA TRP A 323 -13.29 16.42 1.99
C TRP A 323 -13.62 14.94 1.69
N THR A 324 -12.73 14.02 2.06
CA THR A 324 -12.96 12.59 1.84
C THR A 324 -14.16 12.09 2.65
N VAL A 325 -14.29 12.50 3.90
CA VAL A 325 -15.45 12.17 4.77
C VAL A 325 -16.75 12.68 4.16
N ASP A 326 -16.77 13.95 3.69
CA ASP A 326 -17.94 14.55 3.05
C ASP A 326 -18.34 13.80 1.77
N GLU A 327 -17.38 13.49 0.90
CA GLU A 327 -17.64 12.77 -0.34
C GLU A 327 -18.22 11.37 -0.10
N LEU A 328 -17.68 10.65 0.88
CA LEU A 328 -18.19 9.31 1.22
C LEU A 328 -19.56 9.39 1.89
N LYS A 329 -19.79 10.31 2.83
CA LYS A 329 -21.11 10.49 3.47
C LYS A 329 -22.19 10.87 2.46
N ASN A 330 -21.88 11.75 1.53
CA ASN A 330 -22.81 12.16 0.49
C ASN A 330 -23.15 11.02 -0.48
N LYS A 331 -22.20 10.14 -0.75
CA LYS A 331 -22.37 9.02 -1.69
C LYS A 331 -23.04 7.80 -1.05
N PHE A 332 -22.80 7.55 0.23
CA PHE A 332 -23.24 6.34 0.96
C PHE A 332 -24.13 6.70 2.15
N LYS A 333 -25.31 7.30 1.87
CA LYS A 333 -26.23 7.79 2.91
C LYS A 333 -26.78 6.70 3.82
N ASP A 334 -26.91 5.46 3.32
CA ASP A 334 -27.49 4.33 4.02
C ASP A 334 -26.42 3.44 4.72
N GLU A 335 -25.14 3.76 4.61
CA GLU A 335 -24.06 2.98 5.24
C GLU A 335 -23.68 3.61 6.60
N GLU A 336 -24.14 3.01 7.69
CA GLU A 336 -23.96 3.50 9.06
C GLU A 336 -22.49 3.70 9.44
N ASP A 337 -21.61 2.76 9.09
CA ASP A 337 -20.16 2.87 9.34
C ASP A 337 -19.58 4.15 8.72
N ILE A 338 -20.12 4.60 7.58
CA ILE A 338 -19.69 5.81 6.89
C ILE A 338 -20.33 7.05 7.51
N GLN A 339 -21.62 7.00 7.84
CA GLN A 339 -22.32 8.14 8.44
C GLN A 339 -21.76 8.49 9.82
N ASN A 340 -21.22 7.51 10.54
CA ASN A 340 -20.60 7.69 11.85
C ASN A 340 -19.14 8.21 11.78
N LEU A 341 -18.57 8.43 10.59
CA LEU A 341 -17.25 9.06 10.48
C LEU A 341 -17.28 10.47 11.06
N GLU A 342 -16.25 10.81 11.78
CA GLU A 342 -16.06 12.14 12.32
C GLU A 342 -15.04 12.95 11.53
N TYR A 343 -15.22 14.27 11.53
CA TYR A 343 -14.21 15.18 11.01
C TYR A 343 -12.96 15.14 11.89
N ILE A 344 -11.80 15.31 11.28
CA ILE A 344 -10.53 15.12 11.97
C ILE A 344 -10.31 16.11 13.13
N GLU A 345 -10.91 17.30 13.07
CA GLU A 345 -10.84 18.31 14.13
C GLU A 345 -11.56 17.88 15.41
N LYS A 346 -12.50 16.93 15.30
CA LYS A 346 -13.23 16.38 16.44
C LYS A 346 -12.50 15.21 17.11
N LEU A 347 -11.42 14.73 16.50
CA LEU A 347 -10.57 13.66 16.99
C LEU A 347 -9.30 14.21 17.66
#